data_8b814fe1ca295e01ccca4c38447778ed
#
_entry.id   8b814fe1ca295e01ccca4c38447778ed
#
_cell.length_a   1.000
_cell.length_b   1.000
_cell.length_c   1.000
_cell.angle_alpha   90.00
_cell.angle_beta   90.00
_cell.angle_gamma   90.00
#
_symmetry.space_group_name_H-M   'P 1'
#
loop_
_entity.id
_entity.type
_entity.pdbx_description
1 polymer ?
#
loop_
_entity_poly.entity_id
_entity_poly.type
_entity_poly.pdbx_seq_one_letter_code
_entity_poly.pdbx_strand_id
1 'polypeptide(L)'
;MLDPEFDENREDINSSVQRFEKMLNNQEDSFFDIDTLEQIADHYFMQSKFDEALQACDLGLTHFPYTLELIILKAQVLGEIQKPEDAMEIIENAILLFPTDIELILVKGSLLSQMGQHEASVNLFLEALEAYEEKDEVYFRLGLSYVAWFKPREAVDMFKKSLEHNPENENALVELANALDEIGKINESIPFYKKFIDQDPFSFTAWYNLGIAYSKLKKFEKAIDAYEYSLAIEPTFGSSLFNLGNTYMNLKDYEKAEESYKQCLIFDDPNPELFCCLGASLERQKKFDAALTYYKDAVKLDPLWDEGYYGLAVCLTEMDKWFESLHFLKKAIKLNESNPLYWIGLADVEAYLGNTASADEAFQKSIELESFFAPAWVKWAQLHYDLEDFEKSADIMLSAIDELPEEADFYYRSAIFLIKAGQFKEAFHFLESGLILDYDQHVIMFEYFPNLETQKAIFKLIQQYKK
;
A
#
# COMPACT_ATOMS: atom_id res chain seq x y z
N MET A 1 -10.54 17.63 27.00
CA MET A 1 -10.83 17.21 28.39
C MET A 1 -11.58 15.91 28.24
N LEU A 2 -10.93 14.81 28.56
CA LEU A 2 -11.56 13.49 28.56
C LEU A 2 -12.69 13.49 29.59
N ASP A 3 -13.80 12.88 29.24
CA ASP A 3 -15.00 12.81 30.07
C ASP A 3 -14.68 12.02 31.35
N PRO A 4 -14.98 12.54 32.57
CA PRO A 4 -14.66 11.84 33.80
C PRO A 4 -15.35 10.47 33.92
N GLU A 5 -16.50 10.25 33.29
CA GLU A 5 -17.18 8.95 33.25
C GLU A 5 -16.43 7.90 32.45
N PHE A 6 -15.60 8.31 31.49
CA PHE A 6 -14.76 7.41 30.67
C PHE A 6 -13.54 6.88 31.46
N ASP A 7 -13.01 7.68 32.37
CA ASP A 7 -11.88 7.26 33.24
C ASP A 7 -12.34 6.37 34.39
N GLU A 8 -13.51 6.62 35.02
CA GLU A 8 -14.07 5.75 36.08
C GLU A 8 -14.39 4.34 35.51
N ASN A 9 -14.97 4.22 34.34
CA ASN A 9 -15.26 2.94 33.70
C ASN A 9 -13.98 2.17 33.32
N ARG A 10 -12.91 2.87 32.92
CA ARG A 10 -11.62 2.23 32.60
C ARG A 10 -10.88 1.69 33.82
N GLU A 11 -10.95 2.38 34.97
CA GLU A 11 -10.37 1.88 36.22
C GLU A 11 -11.13 0.65 36.73
N ASP A 12 -12.45 0.61 36.56
CA ASP A 12 -13.29 -0.51 36.98
C ASP A 12 -13.07 -1.76 36.13
N ILE A 13 -13.00 -1.63 34.79
CA ILE A 13 -12.75 -2.76 33.89
C ILE A 13 -11.35 -3.35 34.10
N ASN A 14 -10.30 -2.54 34.26
CA ASN A 14 -8.97 -3.02 34.52
C ASN A 14 -8.86 -3.81 35.83
N SER A 15 -9.58 -3.38 36.85
CA SER A 15 -9.70 -4.11 38.13
C SER A 15 -10.37 -5.46 37.93
N SER A 16 -11.45 -5.51 37.15
CA SER A 16 -12.21 -6.72 36.82
C SER A 16 -11.38 -7.70 36.02
N VAL A 17 -10.64 -7.21 35.03
CA VAL A 17 -9.69 -7.99 34.22
C VAL A 17 -8.59 -8.60 35.08
N GLN A 18 -7.96 -7.83 35.99
CA GLN A 18 -6.94 -8.35 36.90
C GLN A 18 -7.48 -9.45 37.84
N ARG A 19 -8.72 -9.30 38.33
CA ARG A 19 -9.38 -10.34 39.14
C ARG A 19 -9.65 -11.59 38.28
N PHE A 20 -10.05 -11.43 37.05
CA PHE A 20 -10.27 -12.53 36.11
C PHE A 20 -8.96 -13.28 35.82
N GLU A 21 -7.86 -12.57 35.55
CA GLU A 21 -6.53 -13.17 35.34
C GLU A 21 -6.05 -13.95 36.58
N LYS A 22 -6.26 -13.42 37.79
CA LYS A 22 -5.92 -14.13 39.04
C LYS A 22 -6.73 -15.41 39.19
N MET A 23 -8.01 -15.40 38.84
CA MET A 23 -8.87 -16.57 38.88
C MET A 23 -8.40 -17.63 37.88
N LEU A 24 -8.08 -17.24 36.63
CA LEU A 24 -7.53 -18.15 35.63
C LEU A 24 -6.22 -18.83 36.08
N ASN A 25 -5.41 -18.08 36.82
CA ASN A 25 -4.13 -18.59 37.39
C ASN A 25 -4.31 -19.38 38.70
N ASN A 26 -5.53 -19.72 39.10
CA ASN A 26 -5.86 -20.42 40.37
C ASN A 26 -5.32 -19.72 41.62
N GLN A 27 -5.25 -18.37 41.61
CA GLN A 27 -4.73 -17.59 42.73
C GLN A 27 -5.85 -17.13 43.67
N GLU A 28 -7.05 -16.88 43.14
CA GLU A 28 -8.23 -16.45 43.92
C GLU A 28 -9.50 -17.01 43.23
N ASP A 29 -10.49 -17.43 44.07
CA ASP A 29 -11.84 -17.70 43.57
C ASP A 29 -12.61 -16.37 43.49
N SER A 30 -13.10 -16.01 42.30
CA SER A 30 -13.87 -14.80 42.10
C SER A 30 -15.19 -15.13 41.41
N PHE A 31 -16.26 -14.51 41.92
CA PHE A 31 -17.56 -14.50 41.23
C PHE A 31 -17.68 -13.23 40.40
N PHE A 32 -18.17 -13.36 39.18
CA PHE A 32 -18.49 -12.26 38.29
C PHE A 32 -19.98 -12.31 37.93
N ASP A 33 -20.64 -11.18 37.91
CA ASP A 33 -21.94 -11.03 37.28
C ASP A 33 -21.80 -11.05 35.76
N ILE A 34 -22.96 -11.08 35.09
CA ILE A 34 -23.00 -11.22 33.64
C ILE A 34 -22.43 -9.99 32.93
N ASP A 35 -22.80 -8.79 33.38
CA ASP A 35 -22.37 -7.53 32.78
C ASP A 35 -20.85 -7.39 32.83
N THR A 36 -20.25 -7.80 33.95
CA THR A 36 -18.78 -7.82 34.14
C THR A 36 -18.10 -8.81 33.20
N LEU A 37 -18.67 -10.01 32.97
CA LEU A 37 -18.10 -11.00 32.07
C LEU A 37 -18.21 -10.57 30.60
N GLU A 38 -19.28 -9.93 30.21
CA GLU A 38 -19.44 -9.31 28.90
C GLU A 38 -18.37 -8.25 28.66
N GLN A 39 -18.20 -7.33 29.60
CA GLN A 39 -17.18 -6.28 29.51
C GLN A 39 -15.74 -6.84 29.47
N ILE A 40 -15.45 -7.90 30.24
CA ILE A 40 -14.14 -8.56 30.21
C ILE A 40 -13.91 -9.22 28.84
N ALA A 41 -14.92 -9.92 28.31
CA ALA A 41 -14.82 -10.60 27.03
C ALA A 41 -14.64 -9.59 25.88
N ASP A 42 -15.42 -8.50 25.86
CA ASP A 42 -15.26 -7.40 24.91
C ASP A 42 -13.90 -6.74 25.00
N HIS A 43 -13.43 -6.47 26.22
CA HIS A 43 -12.10 -5.88 26.44
C HIS A 43 -10.99 -6.72 25.83
N TYR A 44 -11.02 -8.04 26.01
CA TYR A 44 -10.04 -8.93 25.41
C TYR A 44 -10.20 -9.05 23.89
N PHE A 45 -11.44 -9.07 23.41
CA PHE A 45 -11.74 -9.09 21.97
C PHE A 45 -11.15 -7.86 21.28
N MET A 46 -11.40 -6.65 21.82
CA MET A 46 -10.84 -5.40 21.28
C MET A 46 -9.31 -5.33 21.30
N GLN A 47 -8.66 -6.09 22.20
CA GLN A 47 -7.20 -6.23 22.24
C GLN A 47 -6.68 -7.38 21.38
N SER A 48 -7.54 -8.05 20.60
CA SER A 48 -7.19 -9.26 19.84
C SER A 48 -6.63 -10.41 20.68
N LYS A 49 -6.97 -10.43 21.98
CA LYS A 49 -6.63 -11.52 22.90
C LYS A 49 -7.75 -12.55 22.90
N PHE A 50 -7.82 -13.29 21.83
CA PHE A 50 -8.96 -14.15 21.52
C PHE A 50 -9.10 -15.34 22.46
N ASP A 51 -8.00 -15.91 22.96
CA ASP A 51 -8.04 -17.03 23.91
C ASP A 51 -8.63 -16.61 25.25
N GLU A 52 -8.27 -15.44 25.75
CA GLU A 52 -8.81 -14.87 26.98
C GLU A 52 -10.28 -14.45 26.82
N ALA A 53 -10.64 -13.90 25.64
CA ALA A 53 -12.02 -13.58 25.32
C ALA A 53 -12.91 -14.83 25.33
N LEU A 54 -12.44 -15.94 24.71
CA LEU A 54 -13.17 -17.23 24.75
C LEU A 54 -13.35 -17.74 26.17
N GLN A 55 -12.31 -17.67 27.02
CA GLN A 55 -12.40 -18.11 28.40
C GLN A 55 -13.43 -17.31 29.18
N ALA A 56 -13.53 -15.99 28.95
CA ALA A 56 -14.54 -15.16 29.58
C ALA A 56 -15.95 -15.50 29.09
N CYS A 57 -16.13 -15.70 27.78
CA CYS A 57 -17.40 -16.16 27.20
C CYS A 57 -17.80 -17.53 27.74
N ASP A 58 -16.87 -18.49 27.82
CA ASP A 58 -17.14 -19.86 28.29
C ASP A 58 -17.55 -19.86 29.77
N LEU A 59 -16.88 -19.07 30.60
CA LEU A 59 -17.25 -18.91 32.01
C LEU A 59 -18.65 -18.29 32.12
N GLY A 60 -18.92 -17.22 31.38
CA GLY A 60 -20.21 -16.55 31.37
C GLY A 60 -21.35 -17.49 30.94
N LEU A 61 -21.18 -18.19 29.84
CA LEU A 61 -22.17 -19.14 29.32
C LEU A 61 -22.35 -20.39 30.19
N THR A 62 -21.35 -20.74 31.01
CA THR A 62 -21.50 -21.81 32.02
C THR A 62 -22.47 -21.40 33.12
N HIS A 63 -22.46 -20.14 33.56
CA HIS A 63 -23.35 -19.61 34.59
C HIS A 63 -24.65 -19.04 34.01
N PHE A 64 -24.60 -18.49 32.82
CA PHE A 64 -25.70 -17.77 32.14
C PHE A 64 -25.85 -18.29 30.69
N PRO A 65 -26.36 -19.51 30.47
CA PRO A 65 -26.28 -20.20 29.18
C PRO A 65 -27.11 -19.60 28.04
N TYR A 66 -27.96 -18.63 28.33
CA TYR A 66 -28.85 -18.00 27.34
C TYR A 66 -28.56 -16.50 27.15
N THR A 67 -27.37 -16.05 27.52
CA THR A 67 -26.98 -14.64 27.30
C THR A 67 -26.59 -14.46 25.84
N LEU A 68 -27.41 -13.69 25.15
CA LEU A 68 -27.30 -13.50 23.71
C LEU A 68 -25.99 -12.80 23.35
N GLU A 69 -25.61 -11.77 24.09
CA GLU A 69 -24.42 -10.98 23.90
C GLU A 69 -23.14 -11.85 23.97
N LEU A 70 -23.04 -12.70 24.98
CA LEU A 70 -21.91 -13.64 25.12
C LEU A 70 -21.90 -14.74 24.03
N ILE A 71 -23.08 -15.18 23.58
CA ILE A 71 -23.19 -16.14 22.45
C ILE A 71 -22.66 -15.51 21.17
N ILE A 72 -23.10 -14.29 20.87
CA ILE A 72 -22.67 -13.52 19.70
C ILE A 72 -21.18 -13.26 19.74
N LEU A 73 -20.68 -12.74 20.84
CA LEU A 73 -19.26 -12.44 21.01
C LEU A 73 -18.39 -13.72 20.88
N LYS A 74 -18.81 -14.82 21.49
CA LYS A 74 -18.11 -16.10 21.34
C LYS A 74 -18.04 -16.54 19.88
N ALA A 75 -19.13 -16.41 19.15
CA ALA A 75 -19.17 -16.77 17.72
C ALA A 75 -18.27 -15.83 16.88
N GLN A 76 -18.24 -14.55 17.18
CA GLN A 76 -17.34 -13.60 16.53
C GLN A 76 -15.87 -13.95 16.80
N VAL A 77 -15.51 -14.21 18.06
CA VAL A 77 -14.14 -14.63 18.43
C VAL A 77 -13.75 -15.92 17.68
N LEU A 78 -14.66 -16.91 17.61
CA LEU A 78 -14.40 -18.16 16.88
C LEU A 78 -14.19 -17.89 15.38
N GLY A 79 -14.91 -16.95 14.78
CA GLY A 79 -14.68 -16.51 13.42
C GLY A 79 -13.28 -15.94 13.21
N GLU A 80 -12.82 -15.05 14.13
CA GLU A 80 -11.49 -14.44 14.07
C GLU A 80 -10.33 -15.47 14.20
N ILE A 81 -10.49 -16.49 15.00
CA ILE A 81 -9.50 -17.58 15.14
C ILE A 81 -9.64 -18.68 14.10
N GLN A 82 -10.32 -18.40 12.99
CA GLN A 82 -10.50 -19.30 11.84
C GLN A 82 -11.21 -20.63 12.19
N LYS A 83 -12.22 -20.56 13.06
CA LYS A 83 -13.13 -21.68 13.41
C LYS A 83 -14.60 -21.34 13.06
N PRO A 84 -14.91 -20.94 11.82
CA PRO A 84 -16.25 -20.48 11.47
C PRO A 84 -17.31 -21.60 11.54
N GLU A 85 -16.93 -22.88 11.43
CA GLU A 85 -17.86 -23.99 11.58
C GLU A 85 -18.35 -24.10 13.02
N ASP A 86 -17.46 -23.98 14.02
CA ASP A 86 -17.84 -24.01 15.44
C ASP A 86 -18.72 -22.81 15.79
N ALA A 87 -18.37 -21.62 15.25
CA ALA A 87 -19.17 -20.42 15.38
C ALA A 87 -20.57 -20.58 14.78
N MET A 88 -20.66 -21.19 13.60
CA MET A 88 -21.94 -21.42 12.90
C MET A 88 -22.86 -22.32 13.72
N GLU A 89 -22.35 -23.40 14.33
CA GLU A 89 -23.14 -24.28 15.20
C GLU A 89 -23.75 -23.52 16.39
N ILE A 90 -22.96 -22.64 17.01
CA ILE A 90 -23.43 -21.81 18.13
C ILE A 90 -24.53 -20.86 17.68
N ILE A 91 -24.32 -20.16 16.56
CA ILE A 91 -25.30 -19.18 16.02
C ILE A 91 -26.58 -19.87 15.57
N GLU A 92 -26.51 -21.04 14.91
CA GLU A 92 -27.72 -21.76 14.50
C GLU A 92 -28.54 -22.25 15.69
N ASN A 93 -27.90 -22.67 16.76
CA ASN A 93 -28.58 -23.00 18.02
C ASN A 93 -29.20 -21.77 18.66
N ALA A 94 -28.52 -20.63 18.63
CA ALA A 94 -29.07 -19.36 19.17
C ALA A 94 -30.29 -18.86 18.38
N ILE A 95 -30.27 -18.96 17.05
CA ILE A 95 -31.43 -18.59 16.20
C ILE A 95 -32.69 -19.40 16.53
N LEU A 96 -32.56 -20.66 16.95
CA LEU A 96 -33.71 -21.45 17.40
C LEU A 96 -34.36 -20.87 18.67
N LEU A 97 -33.58 -20.21 19.53
CA LEU A 97 -34.01 -19.59 20.77
C LEU A 97 -34.49 -18.13 20.57
N PHE A 98 -33.80 -17.41 19.67
CA PHE A 98 -34.01 -15.99 19.38
C PHE A 98 -34.22 -15.75 17.87
N PRO A 99 -35.32 -16.24 17.28
CA PRO A 99 -35.49 -16.30 15.82
C PRO A 99 -35.68 -14.92 15.15
N THR A 100 -35.94 -13.87 15.91
CA THR A 100 -36.19 -12.52 15.39
C THR A 100 -35.02 -11.56 15.65
N ASP A 101 -33.94 -12.05 16.23
CA ASP A 101 -32.78 -11.22 16.53
C ASP A 101 -31.95 -10.97 15.28
N ILE A 102 -31.76 -9.70 14.95
CA ILE A 102 -31.03 -9.29 13.74
C ILE A 102 -29.52 -9.56 13.84
N GLU A 103 -28.94 -9.42 15.03
CA GLU A 103 -27.48 -9.59 15.20
C GLU A 103 -27.06 -11.03 14.92
N LEU A 104 -27.86 -12.00 15.31
CA LEU A 104 -27.61 -13.42 14.95
C LEU A 104 -27.62 -13.63 13.43
N ILE A 105 -28.50 -12.94 12.72
CA ILE A 105 -28.56 -13.00 11.26
C ILE A 105 -27.34 -12.33 10.63
N LEU A 106 -26.90 -11.19 11.19
CA LEU A 106 -25.69 -10.48 10.73
C LEU A 106 -24.44 -11.32 10.92
N VAL A 107 -24.29 -11.94 12.10
CA VAL A 107 -23.14 -12.83 12.37
C VAL A 107 -23.19 -14.07 11.49
N LYS A 108 -24.36 -14.71 11.33
CA LYS A 108 -24.53 -15.86 10.44
C LYS A 108 -24.12 -15.53 9.01
N GLY A 109 -24.56 -14.39 8.48
CA GLY A 109 -24.22 -13.95 7.13
C GLY A 109 -22.71 -13.71 6.97
N SER A 110 -22.07 -13.09 7.97
CA SER A 110 -20.62 -12.87 7.97
C SER A 110 -19.85 -14.21 8.01
N LEU A 111 -20.26 -15.17 8.84
CA LEU A 111 -19.67 -16.50 8.89
C LEU A 111 -19.82 -17.27 7.56
N LEU A 112 -20.99 -17.21 6.92
CA LEU A 112 -21.19 -17.79 5.59
C LEU A 112 -20.20 -17.20 4.58
N SER A 113 -19.99 -15.91 4.62
CA SER A 113 -19.02 -15.23 3.75
C SER A 113 -17.59 -15.70 4.01
N GLN A 114 -17.17 -15.82 5.28
CA GLN A 114 -15.85 -16.34 5.68
C GLN A 114 -15.64 -17.80 5.23
N MET A 115 -16.70 -18.61 5.26
CA MET A 115 -16.68 -19.99 4.78
C MET A 115 -16.70 -20.11 3.24
N GLY A 116 -16.64 -18.97 2.52
CA GLY A 116 -16.72 -18.95 1.06
C GLY A 116 -18.12 -19.21 0.47
N GLN A 117 -19.15 -19.28 1.31
CA GLN A 117 -20.55 -19.47 0.90
C GLN A 117 -21.20 -18.11 0.57
N HIS A 118 -20.56 -17.34 -0.32
CA HIS A 118 -20.93 -15.95 -0.59
C HIS A 118 -22.37 -15.79 -1.10
N GLU A 119 -22.84 -16.69 -1.95
CA GLU A 119 -24.22 -16.64 -2.45
C GLU A 119 -25.25 -16.84 -1.34
N ALA A 120 -24.99 -17.76 -0.41
CA ALA A 120 -25.86 -17.99 0.74
C ALA A 120 -25.86 -16.78 1.70
N SER A 121 -24.69 -16.18 1.94
CA SER A 121 -24.54 -14.94 2.72
C SER A 121 -25.35 -13.78 2.12
N VAL A 122 -25.19 -13.54 0.82
CA VAL A 122 -25.91 -12.48 0.09
C VAL A 122 -27.44 -12.70 0.16
N ASN A 123 -27.91 -13.93 -0.09
CA ASN A 123 -29.33 -14.24 -0.04
C ASN A 123 -29.91 -14.00 1.37
N LEU A 124 -29.18 -14.42 2.42
CA LEU A 124 -29.59 -14.21 3.81
C LEU A 124 -29.74 -12.71 4.12
N PHE A 125 -28.79 -11.87 3.69
CA PHE A 125 -28.89 -10.43 3.91
C PHE A 125 -29.99 -9.77 3.07
N LEU A 126 -30.26 -10.24 1.85
CA LEU A 126 -31.38 -9.77 1.04
C LEU A 126 -32.73 -10.09 1.69
N GLU A 127 -32.88 -11.28 2.29
CA GLU A 127 -34.05 -11.64 3.08
C GLU A 127 -34.17 -10.77 4.34
N ALA A 128 -33.06 -10.49 5.02
CA ALA A 128 -33.05 -9.62 6.19
C ALA A 128 -33.48 -8.19 5.85
N LEU A 129 -33.13 -7.64 4.68
CA LEU A 129 -33.58 -6.31 4.23
C LEU A 129 -35.10 -6.20 4.04
N GLU A 130 -35.79 -7.33 3.79
CA GLU A 130 -37.26 -7.36 3.72
C GLU A 130 -37.91 -7.49 5.10
N ALA A 131 -37.22 -8.16 6.04
CA ALA A 131 -37.76 -8.51 7.35
C ALA A 131 -37.54 -7.45 8.43
N TYR A 132 -36.48 -6.64 8.34
CA TYR A 132 -36.06 -5.70 9.39
C TYR A 132 -36.10 -4.26 8.92
N GLU A 133 -36.35 -3.33 9.88
CA GLU A 133 -36.41 -1.89 9.61
C GLU A 133 -35.01 -1.23 9.62
N GLU A 134 -34.10 -1.73 10.45
CA GLU A 134 -32.72 -1.27 10.56
C GLU A 134 -31.89 -1.80 9.40
N LYS A 135 -31.82 -1.01 8.32
CA LYS A 135 -31.24 -1.45 7.04
C LYS A 135 -29.79 -1.06 6.83
N ASP A 136 -29.31 -0.07 7.55
CA ASP A 136 -27.96 0.46 7.36
C ASP A 136 -26.88 -0.59 7.61
N GLU A 137 -26.93 -1.30 8.72
CA GLU A 137 -25.97 -2.37 9.04
C GLU A 137 -26.14 -3.58 8.10
N VAL A 138 -27.37 -3.94 7.75
CA VAL A 138 -27.59 -5.02 6.78
C VAL A 138 -26.98 -4.70 5.41
N TYR A 139 -27.17 -3.46 4.93
CA TYR A 139 -26.51 -3.01 3.69
C TYR A 139 -25.00 -3.01 3.82
N PHE A 140 -24.46 -2.60 4.95
CA PHE A 140 -23.02 -2.61 5.20
C PHE A 140 -22.45 -4.04 5.13
N ARG A 141 -23.05 -5.00 5.87
CA ARG A 141 -22.64 -6.41 5.86
C ARG A 141 -22.80 -7.07 4.49
N LEU A 142 -23.86 -6.74 3.77
CA LEU A 142 -24.08 -7.18 2.39
C LEU A 142 -22.97 -6.63 1.47
N GLY A 143 -22.57 -5.38 1.65
CA GLY A 143 -21.43 -4.78 0.94
C GLY A 143 -20.13 -5.55 1.19
N LEU A 144 -19.82 -5.85 2.46
CA LEU A 144 -18.64 -6.66 2.82
C LEU A 144 -18.69 -8.07 2.21
N SER A 145 -19.87 -8.69 2.14
CA SER A 145 -20.05 -10.00 1.50
C SER A 145 -19.78 -9.94 -0.01
N TYR A 146 -20.16 -8.84 -0.68
CA TYR A 146 -19.82 -8.62 -2.07
C TYR A 146 -18.31 -8.36 -2.27
N VAL A 147 -17.65 -7.64 -1.36
CA VAL A 147 -16.18 -7.48 -1.39
C VAL A 147 -15.51 -8.86 -1.28
N ALA A 148 -15.89 -9.69 -0.30
CA ALA A 148 -15.36 -11.03 -0.13
C ALA A 148 -15.62 -11.94 -1.35
N TRP A 149 -16.68 -11.66 -2.10
CA TRP A 149 -17.04 -12.38 -3.34
C TRP A 149 -16.37 -11.79 -4.59
N PHE A 150 -15.43 -10.84 -4.45
CA PHE A 150 -14.76 -10.15 -5.56
C PHE A 150 -15.73 -9.42 -6.51
N LYS A 151 -16.79 -8.83 -5.97
CA LYS A 151 -17.80 -8.07 -6.69
C LYS A 151 -17.84 -6.59 -6.22
N PRO A 152 -16.79 -5.81 -6.47
CA PRO A 152 -16.66 -4.46 -5.91
C PRO A 152 -17.73 -3.48 -6.43
N ARG A 153 -18.30 -3.70 -7.63
CA ARG A 153 -19.37 -2.83 -8.15
C ARG A 153 -20.65 -2.96 -7.34
N GLU A 154 -21.04 -4.20 -7.04
CA GLU A 154 -22.19 -4.51 -6.20
C GLU A 154 -21.97 -4.03 -4.77
N ALA A 155 -20.76 -4.16 -4.23
CA ALA A 155 -20.37 -3.65 -2.93
C ALA A 155 -20.55 -2.11 -2.85
N VAL A 156 -20.10 -1.36 -3.86
CA VAL A 156 -20.30 0.10 -3.95
C VAL A 156 -21.77 0.50 -3.79
N ASP A 157 -22.69 -0.22 -4.48
CA ASP A 157 -24.11 0.08 -4.39
C ASP A 157 -24.66 -0.17 -2.99
N MET A 158 -24.18 -1.21 -2.30
CA MET A 158 -24.61 -1.53 -0.95
C MET A 158 -24.07 -0.52 0.08
N PHE A 159 -22.81 -0.17 0.02
CA PHE A 159 -22.22 0.84 0.91
C PHE A 159 -22.87 2.22 0.71
N LYS A 160 -23.21 2.61 -0.52
CA LYS A 160 -23.97 3.84 -0.77
C LYS A 160 -25.33 3.81 -0.08
N LYS A 161 -26.05 2.69 -0.14
CA LYS A 161 -27.33 2.52 0.54
C LYS A 161 -27.18 2.52 2.06
N SER A 162 -26.14 1.90 2.60
CA SER A 162 -25.83 1.98 4.03
C SER A 162 -25.69 3.45 4.47
N LEU A 163 -24.90 4.26 3.73
CA LEU A 163 -24.70 5.68 4.00
C LEU A 163 -25.93 6.56 3.72
N GLU A 164 -26.88 6.12 2.90
CA GLU A 164 -28.19 6.79 2.74
C GLU A 164 -29.06 6.63 3.99
N HIS A 165 -28.99 5.47 4.66
CA HIS A 165 -29.72 5.18 5.89
C HIS A 165 -29.02 5.72 7.13
N ASN A 166 -27.69 5.58 7.19
CA ASN A 166 -26.85 6.08 8.28
C ASN A 166 -25.63 6.82 7.72
N PRO A 167 -25.74 8.14 7.51
CA PRO A 167 -24.64 8.96 7.00
C PRO A 167 -23.43 9.05 7.94
N GLU A 168 -23.58 8.68 9.20
CA GLU A 168 -22.53 8.72 10.23
C GLU A 168 -21.73 7.40 10.31
N ASN A 169 -22.08 6.39 9.48
CA ASN A 169 -21.33 5.13 9.42
C ASN A 169 -19.98 5.33 8.73
N GLU A 170 -18.96 5.64 9.52
CA GLU A 170 -17.60 5.87 9.02
C GLU A 170 -16.99 4.61 8.39
N ASN A 171 -17.29 3.42 8.93
CA ASN A 171 -16.83 2.17 8.35
C ASN A 171 -17.38 1.96 6.93
N ALA A 172 -18.67 2.23 6.73
CA ALA A 172 -19.26 2.16 5.40
C ALA A 172 -18.66 3.18 4.42
N LEU A 173 -18.24 4.35 4.91
CA LEU A 173 -17.58 5.37 4.11
C LEU A 173 -16.18 4.92 3.65
N VAL A 174 -15.41 4.31 4.54
CA VAL A 174 -14.08 3.76 4.24
C VAL A 174 -14.19 2.63 3.23
N GLU A 175 -15.09 1.67 3.46
CA GLU A 175 -15.28 0.53 2.57
C GLU A 175 -15.85 0.93 1.20
N LEU A 176 -16.70 1.96 1.14
CA LEU A 176 -17.13 2.57 -0.12
C LEU A 176 -15.93 3.11 -0.90
N ALA A 177 -15.00 3.81 -0.24
CA ALA A 177 -13.83 4.36 -0.90
C ALA A 177 -12.88 3.26 -1.40
N ASN A 178 -12.68 2.20 -0.61
CA ASN A 178 -11.88 1.03 -1.01
C ASN A 178 -12.48 0.34 -2.25
N ALA A 179 -13.78 0.08 -2.23
CA ALA A 179 -14.46 -0.54 -3.36
C ALA A 179 -14.48 0.36 -4.62
N LEU A 180 -14.59 1.68 -4.46
CA LEU A 180 -14.48 2.64 -5.55
C LEU A 180 -13.07 2.70 -6.12
N ASP A 181 -12.04 2.58 -5.29
CA ASP A 181 -10.64 2.52 -5.72
C ASP A 181 -10.37 1.28 -6.57
N GLU A 182 -10.85 0.12 -6.11
CA GLU A 182 -10.68 -1.16 -6.82
C GLU A 182 -11.26 -1.12 -8.24
N ILE A 183 -12.36 -0.40 -8.45
CA ILE A 183 -12.94 -0.19 -9.80
C ILE A 183 -12.39 1.05 -10.53
N GLY A 184 -11.34 1.70 -10.00
CA GLY A 184 -10.71 2.87 -10.60
C GLY A 184 -11.52 4.16 -10.51
N LYS A 185 -12.47 4.26 -9.56
CA LYS A 185 -13.40 5.38 -9.41
C LYS A 185 -13.30 6.10 -8.06
N ILE A 186 -12.12 6.08 -7.44
CA ILE A 186 -11.88 6.70 -6.13
C ILE A 186 -12.38 8.17 -6.04
N ASN A 187 -12.40 8.88 -7.16
CA ASN A 187 -12.91 10.25 -7.21
C ASN A 187 -14.38 10.37 -6.78
N GLU A 188 -15.18 9.31 -6.91
CA GLU A 188 -16.59 9.28 -6.49
C GLU A 188 -16.76 9.23 -4.96
N SER A 189 -15.71 8.88 -4.20
CA SER A 189 -15.75 8.87 -2.72
C SER A 189 -15.68 10.28 -2.11
N ILE A 190 -15.04 11.23 -2.81
CA ILE A 190 -14.80 12.59 -2.27
C ILE A 190 -16.07 13.32 -1.81
N PRO A 191 -17.19 13.31 -2.56
CA PRO A 191 -18.43 13.94 -2.10
C PRO A 191 -18.98 13.33 -0.81
N PHE A 192 -18.80 12.03 -0.59
CA PHE A 192 -19.24 11.34 0.62
C PHE A 192 -18.39 11.76 1.83
N TYR A 193 -17.06 11.77 1.70
CA TYR A 193 -16.17 12.28 2.75
C TYR A 193 -16.49 13.73 3.11
N LYS A 194 -16.72 14.60 2.12
CA LYS A 194 -17.08 16.00 2.38
C LYS A 194 -18.39 16.13 3.11
N LYS A 195 -19.42 15.36 2.71
CA LYS A 195 -20.71 15.35 3.39
C LYS A 195 -20.58 14.89 4.83
N PHE A 196 -19.75 13.86 5.09
CA PHE A 196 -19.48 13.38 6.44
C PHE A 196 -18.76 14.45 7.28
N ILE A 197 -17.72 15.06 6.74
CA ILE A 197 -16.95 16.14 7.40
C ILE A 197 -17.83 17.37 7.66
N ASP A 198 -18.81 17.69 6.79
CA ASP A 198 -19.77 18.77 7.03
C ASP A 198 -20.68 18.48 8.25
N GLN A 199 -20.88 17.20 8.60
CA GLN A 199 -21.66 16.77 9.77
C GLN A 199 -20.77 16.63 11.02
N ASP A 200 -19.61 15.99 10.88
CA ASP A 200 -18.58 15.88 11.93
C ASP A 200 -17.23 16.45 11.45
N PRO A 201 -17.01 17.76 11.63
CA PRO A 201 -15.76 18.40 11.25
C PRO A 201 -14.54 17.94 12.07
N PHE A 202 -14.76 17.25 13.20
CA PHE A 202 -13.70 16.80 14.11
C PHE A 202 -13.33 15.32 13.94
N SER A 203 -13.90 14.62 12.98
CA SER A 203 -13.42 13.28 12.59
C SER A 203 -12.08 13.39 11.90
N PHE A 204 -10.97 13.13 12.63
CA PHE A 204 -9.62 13.11 12.06
C PHE A 204 -9.46 11.99 11.04
N THR A 205 -10.15 10.88 11.21
CA THR A 205 -10.16 9.73 10.31
C THR A 205 -10.82 10.05 8.97
N ALA A 206 -11.93 10.80 8.97
CA ALA A 206 -12.57 11.24 7.73
C ALA A 206 -11.67 12.19 6.91
N TRP A 207 -10.99 13.13 7.58
CA TRP A 207 -9.99 13.99 6.95
C TRP A 207 -8.80 13.19 6.39
N TYR A 208 -8.29 12.23 7.16
CA TYR A 208 -7.22 11.33 6.74
C TYR A 208 -7.59 10.55 5.46
N ASN A 209 -8.76 9.91 5.46
CA ASN A 209 -9.23 9.14 4.33
C ASN A 209 -9.53 10.01 3.09
N LEU A 210 -10.00 11.26 3.28
CA LEU A 210 -10.09 12.23 2.20
C LEU A 210 -8.72 12.57 1.63
N GLY A 211 -7.70 12.67 2.48
CA GLY A 211 -6.30 12.84 2.08
C GLY A 211 -5.80 11.69 1.23
N ILE A 212 -6.07 10.43 1.61
CA ILE A 212 -5.76 9.24 0.81
C ILE A 212 -6.42 9.32 -0.57
N ALA A 213 -7.71 9.64 -0.63
CA ALA A 213 -8.43 9.75 -1.89
C ALA A 213 -7.82 10.82 -2.82
N TYR A 214 -7.43 11.97 -2.28
CA TYR A 214 -6.73 12.99 -3.07
C TYR A 214 -5.32 12.57 -3.50
N SER A 215 -4.56 11.89 -2.64
CA SER A 215 -3.22 11.39 -2.95
C SER A 215 -3.26 10.38 -4.12
N LYS A 216 -4.18 9.42 -4.09
CA LYS A 216 -4.40 8.45 -5.18
C LYS A 216 -4.77 9.13 -6.50
N LEU A 217 -5.48 10.24 -6.46
CA LEU A 217 -5.78 11.08 -7.62
C LEU A 217 -4.64 12.03 -8.02
N LYS A 218 -3.47 11.93 -7.38
CA LYS A 218 -2.30 12.80 -7.58
C LYS A 218 -2.60 14.30 -7.36
N LYS A 219 -3.62 14.61 -6.53
CA LYS A 219 -3.98 15.98 -6.12
C LYS A 219 -3.28 16.29 -4.80
N PHE A 220 -1.95 16.31 -4.85
CA PHE A 220 -1.09 16.29 -3.67
C PHE A 220 -1.29 17.48 -2.73
N GLU A 221 -1.52 18.68 -3.25
CA GLU A 221 -1.78 19.86 -2.41
C GLU A 221 -3.06 19.69 -1.57
N LYS A 222 -4.12 19.11 -2.17
CA LYS A 222 -5.37 18.82 -1.44
C LYS A 222 -5.22 17.68 -0.45
N ALA A 223 -4.33 16.72 -0.75
CA ALA A 223 -4.03 15.64 0.17
C ALA A 223 -3.30 16.19 1.40
N ILE A 224 -2.34 17.11 1.21
CA ILE A 224 -1.64 17.80 2.30
C ILE A 224 -2.64 18.54 3.18
N ASP A 225 -3.51 19.39 2.59
CA ASP A 225 -4.52 20.12 3.35
C ASP A 225 -5.36 19.17 4.22
N ALA A 226 -5.80 18.05 3.66
CA ALA A 226 -6.63 17.08 4.37
C ALA A 226 -5.87 16.37 5.51
N TYR A 227 -4.61 15.96 5.29
CA TYR A 227 -3.78 15.37 6.35
C TYR A 227 -3.44 16.39 7.44
N GLU A 228 -3.20 17.66 7.08
CA GLU A 228 -2.96 18.72 8.06
C GLU A 228 -4.20 19.00 8.92
N TYR A 229 -5.43 18.94 8.34
CA TYR A 229 -6.66 18.99 9.13
C TYR A 229 -6.81 17.79 10.07
N SER A 230 -6.51 16.58 9.59
CA SER A 230 -6.48 15.38 10.44
C SER A 230 -5.53 15.56 11.64
N LEU A 231 -4.31 16.06 11.39
CA LEU A 231 -3.29 16.30 12.40
C LEU A 231 -3.60 17.50 13.31
N ALA A 232 -4.36 18.47 12.84
CA ALA A 232 -4.84 19.58 13.70
C ALA A 232 -5.83 19.09 14.75
N ILE A 233 -6.59 18.02 14.47
CA ILE A 233 -7.53 17.38 15.38
C ILE A 233 -6.81 16.37 16.26
N GLU A 234 -6.03 15.46 15.66
CA GLU A 234 -5.27 14.42 16.36
C GLU A 234 -3.77 14.52 15.97
N PRO A 235 -2.97 15.32 16.72
CA PRO A 235 -1.56 15.57 16.38
C PRO A 235 -0.65 14.34 16.44
N THR A 236 -1.09 13.28 17.12
CA THR A 236 -0.31 12.05 17.33
C THR A 236 -0.66 10.96 16.32
N PHE A 237 -1.55 11.24 15.37
CA PHE A 237 -2.00 10.25 14.39
C PHE A 237 -0.90 9.93 13.36
N GLY A 238 -0.09 8.92 13.65
CA GLY A 238 1.09 8.53 12.88
C GLY A 238 0.78 8.19 11.42
N SER A 239 -0.37 7.57 11.13
CA SER A 239 -0.78 7.29 9.75
C SER A 239 -0.92 8.55 8.89
N SER A 240 -1.44 9.65 9.44
CA SER A 240 -1.49 10.94 8.73
C SER A 240 -0.09 11.52 8.52
N LEU A 241 0.79 11.45 9.52
CA LEU A 241 2.18 11.90 9.40
C LEU A 241 2.95 11.12 8.34
N PHE A 242 2.79 9.80 8.32
CA PHE A 242 3.41 8.92 7.33
C PHE A 242 2.95 9.25 5.90
N ASN A 243 1.63 9.33 5.67
CA ASN A 243 1.08 9.65 4.36
C ASN A 243 1.35 11.10 3.91
N LEU A 244 1.44 12.03 4.86
CA LEU A 244 1.90 13.40 4.59
C LEU A 244 3.35 13.39 4.09
N GLY A 245 4.23 12.63 4.75
CA GLY A 245 5.61 12.42 4.31
C GLY A 245 5.69 11.83 2.89
N ASN A 246 4.92 10.78 2.61
CA ASN A 246 4.81 10.17 1.27
C ASN A 246 4.33 11.20 0.22
N THR A 247 3.40 12.08 0.60
CA THR A 247 2.88 13.12 -0.30
C THR A 247 3.95 14.16 -0.60
N TYR A 248 4.73 14.59 0.39
CA TYR A 248 5.87 15.48 0.18
C TYR A 248 6.99 14.82 -0.66
N MET A 249 7.25 13.52 -0.50
CA MET A 249 8.17 12.77 -1.38
C MET A 249 7.74 12.85 -2.85
N ASN A 250 6.44 12.69 -3.12
CA ASN A 250 5.88 12.80 -4.47
C ASN A 250 6.01 14.22 -5.05
N LEU A 251 5.91 15.25 -4.23
CA LEU A 251 6.15 16.65 -4.61
C LEU A 251 7.63 17.03 -4.65
N LYS A 252 8.54 16.12 -4.30
CA LYS A 252 9.99 16.33 -4.18
C LYS A 252 10.38 17.36 -3.11
N ASP A 253 9.50 17.60 -2.13
CA ASP A 253 9.80 18.42 -0.93
C ASP A 253 10.37 17.48 0.15
N TYR A 254 11.63 17.08 -0.06
CA TYR A 254 12.26 16.04 0.73
C TYR A 254 12.53 16.45 2.18
N GLU A 255 12.71 17.75 2.43
CA GLU A 255 12.88 18.30 3.78
C GLU A 255 11.61 18.14 4.60
N LYS A 256 10.44 18.46 4.04
CA LYS A 256 9.16 18.29 4.73
C LYS A 256 8.80 16.81 4.88
N ALA A 257 9.16 15.96 3.89
CA ALA A 257 9.00 14.53 4.02
C ALA A 257 9.80 13.97 5.20
N GLU A 258 11.09 14.36 5.32
CA GLU A 258 11.95 14.00 6.46
C GLU A 258 11.33 14.42 7.79
N GLU A 259 10.81 15.68 7.87
CA GLU A 259 10.18 16.19 9.09
C GLU A 259 8.93 15.38 9.48
N SER A 260 8.05 15.11 8.53
CA SER A 260 6.82 14.34 8.74
C SER A 260 7.13 12.91 9.23
N TYR A 261 8.09 12.22 8.60
CA TYR A 261 8.48 10.87 9.03
C TYR A 261 9.16 10.86 10.41
N LYS A 262 9.95 11.90 10.74
CA LYS A 262 10.53 12.03 12.09
C LYS A 262 9.47 12.24 13.15
N GLN A 263 8.43 13.01 12.86
CA GLN A 263 7.29 13.17 13.76
C GLN A 263 6.53 11.85 13.91
N CYS A 264 6.32 11.10 12.82
CA CYS A 264 5.72 9.77 12.88
C CYS A 264 6.51 8.84 13.81
N LEU A 265 7.84 8.84 13.74
CA LEU A 265 8.72 8.01 14.57
C LEU A 265 8.64 8.36 16.08
N ILE A 266 8.12 9.53 16.45
CA ILE A 266 7.93 9.92 17.86
C ILE A 266 6.67 9.28 18.43
N PHE A 267 5.63 9.10 17.62
CA PHE A 267 4.31 8.70 18.08
C PHE A 267 3.99 7.24 17.80
N ASP A 268 4.56 6.68 16.74
CA ASP A 268 4.37 5.28 16.36
C ASP A 268 5.60 4.43 16.68
N ASP A 269 5.38 3.15 16.86
CA ASP A 269 6.47 2.18 17.00
C ASP A 269 7.34 2.14 15.73
N PRO A 270 8.67 2.12 15.89
CA PRO A 270 9.58 2.03 14.75
C PRO A 270 9.33 0.77 13.93
N ASN A 271 9.24 0.92 12.61
CA ASN A 271 9.13 -0.20 11.68
C ASN A 271 10.14 -0.02 10.52
N PRO A 272 10.50 -1.10 9.80
CA PRO A 272 11.49 -1.04 8.73
C PRO A 272 11.10 -0.10 7.60
N GLU A 273 9.81 -0.03 7.26
CA GLU A 273 9.28 0.84 6.20
C GLU A 273 9.52 2.32 6.51
N LEU A 274 9.17 2.76 7.72
CA LEU A 274 9.37 4.14 8.14
C LEU A 274 10.85 4.54 8.12
N PHE A 275 11.74 3.64 8.57
CA PHE A 275 13.18 3.87 8.47
C PHE A 275 13.65 3.96 7.02
N CYS A 276 13.14 3.11 6.12
CA CYS A 276 13.45 3.20 4.69
C CYS A 276 12.93 4.51 4.06
N CYS A 277 11.74 4.96 4.42
CA CYS A 277 11.19 6.26 3.96
C CYS A 277 12.04 7.44 4.45
N LEU A 278 12.49 7.42 5.71
CA LEU A 278 13.44 8.41 6.24
C LEU A 278 14.78 8.35 5.48
N GLY A 279 15.32 7.16 5.28
CA GLY A 279 16.52 6.94 4.50
C GLY A 279 16.39 7.53 3.08
N ALA A 280 15.29 7.22 2.39
CA ALA A 280 15.01 7.70 1.05
C ALA A 280 14.87 9.22 0.97
N SER A 281 14.20 9.84 1.93
CA SER A 281 14.09 11.31 1.98
C SER A 281 15.44 12.00 2.12
N LEU A 282 16.34 11.45 2.94
CA LEU A 282 17.69 11.93 3.14
C LEU A 282 18.61 11.66 1.95
N GLU A 283 18.48 10.48 1.32
CA GLU A 283 19.17 10.12 0.08
C GLU A 283 18.87 11.14 -1.03
N ARG A 284 17.60 11.48 -1.23
CA ARG A 284 17.18 12.49 -2.21
C ARG A 284 17.72 13.89 -1.90
N GLN A 285 18.00 14.18 -0.64
CA GLN A 285 18.70 15.41 -0.21
C GLN A 285 20.23 15.30 -0.31
N LYS A 286 20.77 14.17 -0.77
CA LYS A 286 22.21 13.84 -0.82
C LYS A 286 22.88 13.79 0.56
N LYS A 287 22.11 13.57 1.62
CA LYS A 287 22.60 13.41 3.00
C LYS A 287 22.91 11.91 3.27
N PHE A 288 23.83 11.34 2.48
CA PHE A 288 24.06 9.89 2.40
C PHE A 288 24.46 9.25 3.73
N ASP A 289 25.32 9.89 4.53
CA ASP A 289 25.74 9.35 5.84
C ASP A 289 24.55 9.19 6.81
N ALA A 290 23.63 10.16 6.81
CA ALA A 290 22.42 10.11 7.61
C ALA A 290 21.43 9.04 7.07
N ALA A 291 21.26 8.96 5.75
CA ALA A 291 20.44 7.95 5.12
C ALA A 291 20.93 6.53 5.45
N LEU A 292 22.25 6.29 5.39
CA LEU A 292 22.85 5.01 5.76
C LEU A 292 22.52 4.58 7.20
N THR A 293 22.35 5.55 8.11
CA THR A 293 21.99 5.23 9.51
C THR A 293 20.59 4.65 9.58
N TYR A 294 19.61 5.28 8.95
CA TYR A 294 18.22 4.80 8.95
C TYR A 294 18.06 3.49 8.18
N TYR A 295 18.72 3.33 7.03
CA TYR A 295 18.69 2.04 6.33
C TYR A 295 19.32 0.90 7.14
N LYS A 296 20.38 1.18 7.93
CA LYS A 296 20.95 0.21 8.87
C LYS A 296 19.99 -0.12 10.00
N ASP A 297 19.25 0.85 10.51
CA ASP A 297 18.24 0.62 11.54
C ASP A 297 17.08 -0.22 10.99
N ALA A 298 16.65 0.00 9.73
CA ALA A 298 15.66 -0.83 9.06
C ALA A 298 16.07 -2.31 9.00
N VAL A 299 17.27 -2.60 8.47
CA VAL A 299 17.76 -3.99 8.33
C VAL A 299 18.18 -4.62 9.67
N LYS A 300 18.40 -3.84 10.70
CA LYS A 300 18.62 -4.31 12.07
C LYS A 300 17.31 -4.72 12.72
N LEU A 301 16.23 -3.97 12.45
CA LEU A 301 14.90 -4.26 12.97
C LEU A 301 14.31 -5.48 12.27
N ASP A 302 14.40 -5.54 10.95
CA ASP A 302 14.04 -6.72 10.17
C ASP A 302 15.16 -7.09 9.19
N PRO A 303 15.94 -8.15 9.47
CA PRO A 303 17.00 -8.62 8.58
C PRO A 303 16.51 -9.21 7.23
N LEU A 304 15.21 -9.40 7.05
CA LEU A 304 14.61 -9.86 5.80
C LEU A 304 14.04 -8.70 4.95
N TRP A 305 14.16 -7.46 5.42
CA TRP A 305 13.67 -6.28 4.71
C TRP A 305 14.64 -5.90 3.57
N ASP A 306 14.32 -6.33 2.37
CA ASP A 306 15.16 -6.20 1.16
C ASP A 306 15.39 -4.74 0.74
N GLU A 307 14.39 -3.87 0.86
CA GLU A 307 14.50 -2.45 0.52
C GLU A 307 15.56 -1.71 1.33
N GLY A 308 15.74 -2.09 2.60
CA GLY A 308 16.78 -1.52 3.45
C GLY A 308 18.19 -1.80 2.90
N TYR A 309 18.44 -3.02 2.41
CA TYR A 309 19.72 -3.37 1.78
C TYR A 309 19.91 -2.65 0.44
N TYR A 310 18.85 -2.49 -0.33
CA TYR A 310 18.90 -1.72 -1.56
C TYR A 310 19.22 -0.24 -1.28
N GLY A 311 18.58 0.39 -0.31
CA GLY A 311 18.89 1.76 0.09
C GLY A 311 20.33 1.96 0.58
N LEU A 312 20.86 0.98 1.36
CA LEU A 312 22.29 0.96 1.72
C LEU A 312 23.18 0.96 0.47
N ALA A 313 22.84 0.12 -0.50
CA ALA A 313 23.61 -0.01 -1.72
C ALA A 313 23.59 1.26 -2.57
N VAL A 314 22.42 1.88 -2.73
CA VAL A 314 22.27 3.15 -3.48
C VAL A 314 23.12 4.25 -2.85
N CYS A 315 23.02 4.45 -1.53
CA CYS A 315 23.84 5.45 -0.85
C CYS A 315 25.35 5.18 -1.01
N LEU A 316 25.77 3.92 -0.92
CA LEU A 316 27.18 3.56 -1.08
C LEU A 316 27.67 3.77 -2.52
N THR A 317 26.83 3.52 -3.52
CA THR A 317 27.11 3.83 -4.93
C THR A 317 27.36 5.32 -5.12
N GLU A 318 26.49 6.17 -4.58
CA GLU A 318 26.64 7.65 -4.64
C GLU A 318 27.85 8.18 -3.87
N MET A 319 28.39 7.39 -2.94
CA MET A 319 29.63 7.66 -2.20
C MET A 319 30.88 7.02 -2.80
N ASP A 320 30.81 6.49 -4.02
CA ASP A 320 31.88 5.78 -4.72
C ASP A 320 32.42 4.50 -3.99
N LYS A 321 31.59 3.93 -3.09
CA LYS A 321 31.93 2.70 -2.33
C LYS A 321 31.39 1.45 -3.03
N TRP A 322 31.83 1.23 -4.25
CA TRP A 322 31.29 0.25 -5.20
C TRP A 322 31.31 -1.20 -4.69
N PHE A 323 32.38 -1.64 -4.03
CA PHE A 323 32.47 -3.02 -3.50
C PHE A 323 31.51 -3.26 -2.33
N GLU A 324 31.30 -2.25 -1.48
CA GLU A 324 30.35 -2.34 -0.37
C GLU A 324 28.91 -2.34 -0.92
N SER A 325 28.64 -1.49 -1.91
CA SER A 325 27.37 -1.46 -2.62
C SER A 325 27.04 -2.81 -3.25
N LEU A 326 28.00 -3.41 -3.96
CA LEU A 326 27.85 -4.74 -4.57
C LEU A 326 27.43 -5.82 -3.55
N HIS A 327 28.01 -5.77 -2.36
CA HIS A 327 27.64 -6.70 -1.28
C HIS A 327 26.17 -6.57 -0.88
N PHE A 328 25.68 -5.35 -0.70
CA PHE A 328 24.31 -5.11 -0.28
C PHE A 328 23.30 -5.36 -1.40
N LEU A 329 23.64 -5.04 -2.66
CA LEU A 329 22.80 -5.40 -3.82
C LEU A 329 22.58 -6.91 -3.93
N LYS A 330 23.67 -7.71 -3.82
CA LYS A 330 23.56 -9.17 -3.82
C LYS A 330 22.70 -9.68 -2.67
N LYS A 331 22.69 -8.99 -1.54
CA LYS A 331 21.85 -9.35 -0.39
C LYS A 331 20.37 -8.99 -0.64
N ALA A 332 20.09 -7.81 -1.20
CA ALA A 332 18.73 -7.40 -1.59
C ALA A 332 18.13 -8.38 -2.62
N ILE A 333 18.89 -8.71 -3.67
CA ILE A 333 18.48 -9.68 -4.71
C ILE A 333 18.21 -11.06 -4.11
N LYS A 334 19.05 -11.52 -3.17
CA LYS A 334 18.84 -12.82 -2.51
C LYS A 334 17.53 -12.88 -1.72
N LEU A 335 17.09 -11.76 -1.16
CA LEU A 335 15.84 -11.66 -0.42
C LEU A 335 14.63 -11.51 -1.35
N ASN A 336 14.81 -10.75 -2.43
CA ASN A 336 13.76 -10.50 -3.42
C ASN A 336 14.37 -10.43 -4.84
N GLU A 337 14.45 -11.58 -5.51
CA GLU A 337 14.98 -11.67 -6.86
C GLU A 337 14.02 -11.15 -7.95
N SER A 338 12.77 -10.90 -7.60
CA SER A 338 11.74 -10.44 -8.54
C SER A 338 11.68 -8.91 -8.69
N ASN A 339 12.49 -8.16 -7.95
CA ASN A 339 12.53 -6.70 -8.08
C ASN A 339 13.52 -6.26 -9.17
N PRO A 340 13.07 -5.72 -10.32
CA PRO A 340 13.94 -5.34 -11.44
C PRO A 340 14.92 -4.23 -11.09
N LEU A 341 14.61 -3.34 -10.15
CA LEU A 341 15.48 -2.23 -9.74
C LEU A 341 16.76 -2.72 -9.08
N TYR A 342 16.72 -3.86 -8.36
CA TYR A 342 17.90 -4.40 -7.71
C TYR A 342 18.91 -4.94 -8.74
N TRP A 343 18.40 -5.55 -9.80
CA TRP A 343 19.20 -6.02 -10.91
C TRP A 343 19.83 -4.87 -11.72
N ILE A 344 19.10 -3.76 -11.92
CA ILE A 344 19.67 -2.55 -12.53
C ILE A 344 20.79 -1.98 -11.66
N GLY A 345 20.55 -1.86 -10.35
CA GLY A 345 21.58 -1.41 -9.41
C GLY A 345 22.83 -2.29 -9.46
N LEU A 346 22.64 -3.62 -9.52
CA LEU A 346 23.72 -4.58 -9.68
C LEU A 346 24.47 -4.36 -11.01
N ALA A 347 23.75 -4.20 -12.11
CA ALA A 347 24.32 -3.98 -13.42
C ALA A 347 25.16 -2.70 -13.48
N ASP A 348 24.66 -1.59 -12.92
CA ASP A 348 25.37 -0.32 -12.86
C ASP A 348 26.71 -0.45 -12.08
N VAL A 349 26.68 -1.14 -10.93
CA VAL A 349 27.89 -1.35 -10.11
C VAL A 349 28.88 -2.29 -10.78
N GLU A 350 28.42 -3.42 -11.36
CA GLU A 350 29.28 -4.35 -12.09
C GLU A 350 29.87 -3.70 -13.35
N ALA A 351 29.12 -2.86 -14.07
CA ALA A 351 29.59 -2.07 -15.19
C ALA A 351 30.71 -1.10 -14.77
N TYR A 352 30.54 -0.37 -13.69
CA TYR A 352 31.54 0.53 -13.17
C TYR A 352 32.82 -0.20 -12.74
N LEU A 353 32.70 -1.40 -12.19
CA LEU A 353 33.83 -2.25 -11.80
C LEU A 353 34.51 -2.92 -13.00
N GLY A 354 33.99 -2.72 -14.22
CA GLY A 354 34.55 -3.31 -15.47
C GLY A 354 34.12 -4.76 -15.71
N ASN A 355 33.16 -5.26 -14.97
CA ASN A 355 32.65 -6.64 -15.09
C ASN A 355 31.48 -6.69 -16.10
N THR A 356 31.77 -6.37 -17.36
CA THR A 356 30.76 -6.22 -18.43
C THR A 356 29.85 -7.45 -18.57
N ALA A 357 30.36 -8.65 -18.49
CA ALA A 357 29.56 -9.87 -18.63
C ALA A 357 28.50 -9.97 -17.48
N SER A 358 28.90 -9.68 -16.24
CA SER A 358 27.99 -9.69 -15.11
C SER A 358 26.96 -8.55 -15.19
N ALA A 359 27.34 -7.40 -15.73
CA ALA A 359 26.43 -6.29 -15.98
C ALA A 359 25.39 -6.66 -17.05
N ASP A 360 25.82 -7.31 -18.15
CA ASP A 360 24.93 -7.82 -19.19
C ASP A 360 23.88 -8.79 -18.62
N GLU A 361 24.32 -9.78 -17.85
CA GLU A 361 23.41 -10.74 -17.20
C GLU A 361 22.41 -10.05 -16.28
N ALA A 362 22.85 -9.05 -15.54
CA ALA A 362 21.98 -8.32 -14.62
C ALA A 362 20.97 -7.43 -15.35
N PHE A 363 21.37 -6.71 -16.41
CA PHE A 363 20.42 -5.95 -17.24
C PHE A 363 19.41 -6.88 -17.91
N GLN A 364 19.88 -8.00 -18.49
CA GLN A 364 18.99 -8.98 -19.10
C GLN A 364 17.97 -9.49 -18.08
N LYS A 365 18.41 -9.80 -16.86
CA LYS A 365 17.50 -10.27 -15.79
C LYS A 365 16.46 -9.23 -15.40
N SER A 366 16.85 -7.96 -15.31
CA SER A 366 15.91 -6.87 -15.06
C SER A 366 14.83 -6.77 -16.13
N ILE A 367 15.22 -6.89 -17.41
CA ILE A 367 14.29 -6.81 -18.55
C ILE A 367 13.39 -8.04 -18.63
N GLU A 368 13.89 -9.25 -18.32
CA GLU A 368 13.07 -10.45 -18.21
C GLU A 368 11.96 -10.31 -17.16
N LEU A 369 12.22 -9.58 -16.06
CA LEU A 369 11.25 -9.30 -15.00
C LEU A 369 10.26 -8.21 -15.40
N GLU A 370 10.74 -7.17 -16.06
CA GLU A 370 9.93 -6.02 -16.48
C GLU A 370 10.43 -5.44 -17.81
N SER A 371 9.93 -5.98 -18.94
CA SER A 371 10.36 -5.56 -20.29
C SER A 371 9.96 -4.12 -20.63
N PHE A 372 8.92 -3.58 -20.00
CA PHE A 372 8.42 -2.22 -20.22
C PHE A 372 9.17 -1.14 -19.43
N PHE A 373 10.23 -1.49 -18.68
CA PHE A 373 11.02 -0.52 -17.93
C PHE A 373 12.10 0.13 -18.81
N ALA A 374 11.72 1.18 -19.52
CA ALA A 374 12.58 1.89 -20.47
C ALA A 374 14.01 2.25 -19.97
N PRO A 375 14.21 2.69 -18.69
CA PRO A 375 15.54 3.01 -18.20
C PRO A 375 16.54 1.86 -18.21
N ALA A 376 16.10 0.60 -18.05
CA ALA A 376 16.98 -0.56 -18.10
C ALA A 376 17.61 -0.75 -19.49
N TRP A 377 16.78 -0.65 -20.53
CA TRP A 377 17.21 -0.73 -21.91
C TRP A 377 18.24 0.35 -22.27
N VAL A 378 17.92 1.61 -21.87
CA VAL A 378 18.81 2.76 -22.13
C VAL A 378 20.16 2.59 -21.46
N LYS A 379 20.19 2.20 -20.19
CA LYS A 379 21.44 1.99 -19.44
C LYS A 379 22.27 0.83 -20.02
N TRP A 380 21.61 -0.25 -20.40
CA TRP A 380 22.27 -1.39 -21.01
C TRP A 380 22.92 -1.03 -22.35
N ALA A 381 22.20 -0.35 -23.22
CA ALA A 381 22.74 0.12 -24.49
C ALA A 381 23.87 1.15 -24.30
N GLN A 382 23.73 2.05 -23.31
CA GLN A 382 24.76 3.03 -22.97
C GLN A 382 26.06 2.37 -22.51
N LEU A 383 25.99 1.29 -21.72
CA LEU A 383 27.17 0.52 -21.32
C LEU A 383 27.99 0.09 -22.53
N HIS A 384 27.34 -0.47 -23.57
CA HIS A 384 28.04 -0.92 -24.78
C HIS A 384 28.51 0.25 -25.65
N TYR A 385 27.76 1.36 -25.67
CA TYR A 385 28.20 2.60 -26.31
C TYR A 385 29.51 3.13 -25.70
N ASP A 386 29.63 3.12 -24.37
CA ASP A 386 30.82 3.59 -23.66
C ASP A 386 32.02 2.67 -23.86
N LEU A 387 31.76 1.38 -24.17
CA LEU A 387 32.77 0.38 -24.57
C LEU A 387 33.10 0.42 -26.08
N GLU A 388 32.54 1.38 -26.83
CA GLU A 388 32.66 1.51 -28.28
C GLU A 388 32.10 0.30 -29.08
N ASP A 389 31.28 -0.56 -28.44
CA ASP A 389 30.55 -1.64 -29.11
C ASP A 389 29.19 -1.11 -29.62
N PHE A 390 29.29 -0.29 -30.67
CA PHE A 390 28.13 0.40 -31.21
C PHE A 390 27.09 -0.51 -31.86
N GLU A 391 27.55 -1.66 -32.40
CA GLU A 391 26.66 -2.66 -32.99
C GLU A 391 25.76 -3.26 -31.93
N LYS A 392 26.34 -3.72 -30.80
CA LYS A 392 25.60 -4.28 -29.70
C LYS A 392 24.66 -3.22 -29.04
N SER A 393 25.14 -1.97 -28.94
CA SER A 393 24.29 -0.87 -28.46
C SER A 393 23.04 -0.69 -29.34
N ALA A 394 23.21 -0.75 -30.65
CA ALA A 394 22.11 -0.65 -31.60
C ALA A 394 21.15 -1.86 -31.46
N ASP A 395 21.67 -3.09 -31.42
CA ASP A 395 20.88 -4.30 -31.29
C ASP A 395 20.01 -4.30 -30.03
N ILE A 396 20.53 -3.80 -28.89
CA ILE A 396 19.79 -3.65 -27.64
C ILE A 396 18.64 -2.66 -27.83
N MET A 397 18.88 -1.50 -28.46
CA MET A 397 17.83 -0.52 -28.70
C MET A 397 16.77 -1.02 -29.70
N LEU A 398 17.15 -1.80 -30.70
CA LEU A 398 16.21 -2.42 -31.63
C LEU A 398 15.30 -3.40 -30.90
N SER A 399 15.86 -4.22 -30.01
CA SER A 399 15.07 -5.11 -29.14
C SER A 399 14.15 -4.32 -28.21
N ALA A 400 14.59 -3.16 -27.71
CA ALA A 400 13.75 -2.26 -26.89
C ALA A 400 12.59 -1.68 -27.66
N ILE A 401 12.77 -1.34 -28.95
CA ILE A 401 11.70 -0.85 -29.84
C ILE A 401 10.63 -1.92 -30.07
N ASP A 402 11.02 -3.19 -30.18
CA ASP A 402 10.05 -4.29 -30.32
C ASP A 402 9.13 -4.42 -29.11
N GLU A 403 9.63 -4.12 -27.90
CA GLU A 403 8.84 -4.14 -26.66
C GLU A 403 8.05 -2.85 -26.40
N LEU A 404 8.66 -1.70 -26.74
CA LEU A 404 8.12 -0.35 -26.49
C LEU A 404 8.15 0.50 -27.76
N PRO A 405 7.32 0.20 -28.76
CA PRO A 405 7.35 0.87 -30.07
C PRO A 405 6.91 2.35 -30.06
N GLU A 406 6.25 2.81 -29.01
CA GLU A 406 5.81 4.21 -28.86
C GLU A 406 6.88 5.12 -28.23
N GLU A 407 8.02 4.56 -27.81
CA GLU A 407 9.07 5.31 -27.08
C GLU A 407 10.04 5.97 -28.08
N ALA A 408 9.84 7.25 -28.39
CA ALA A 408 10.63 7.98 -29.38
C ALA A 408 12.12 8.04 -29.06
N ASP A 409 12.53 8.08 -27.78
CA ASP A 409 13.93 8.09 -27.33
C ASP A 409 14.71 6.89 -27.89
N PHE A 410 14.07 5.71 -27.96
CA PHE A 410 14.72 4.50 -28.46
C PHE A 410 15.09 4.61 -29.94
N TYR A 411 14.25 5.22 -30.74
CA TYR A 411 14.52 5.44 -32.17
C TYR A 411 15.67 6.43 -32.38
N TYR A 412 15.75 7.48 -31.58
CA TYR A 412 16.86 8.43 -31.64
C TYR A 412 18.17 7.79 -31.21
N ARG A 413 18.18 7.00 -30.12
CA ARG A 413 19.37 6.27 -29.67
C ARG A 413 19.80 5.21 -30.67
N SER A 414 18.86 4.43 -31.23
CA SER A 414 19.15 3.50 -32.31
C SER A 414 19.82 4.21 -33.50
N ALA A 415 19.29 5.33 -33.93
CA ALA A 415 19.90 6.11 -35.01
C ALA A 415 21.31 6.59 -34.65
N ILE A 416 21.55 7.06 -33.42
CA ILE A 416 22.86 7.49 -32.92
C ILE A 416 23.86 6.33 -32.98
N PHE A 417 23.48 5.17 -32.44
CA PHE A 417 24.37 4.01 -32.33
C PHE A 417 24.67 3.40 -33.72
N LEU A 418 23.67 3.33 -34.60
CA LEU A 418 23.84 2.90 -35.99
C LEU A 418 24.74 3.86 -36.79
N ILE A 419 24.65 5.19 -36.57
CA ILE A 419 25.55 6.16 -37.18
C ILE A 419 26.99 5.88 -36.74
N LYS A 420 27.21 5.62 -35.44
CA LYS A 420 28.51 5.30 -34.88
C LYS A 420 29.07 3.95 -35.41
N ALA A 421 28.17 2.98 -35.61
CA ALA A 421 28.52 1.69 -36.25
C ALA A 421 28.74 1.79 -37.78
N GLY A 422 28.51 2.97 -38.39
CA GLY A 422 28.66 3.16 -39.84
C GLY A 422 27.48 2.67 -40.69
N GLN A 423 26.38 2.28 -40.06
CA GLN A 423 25.16 1.75 -40.71
C GLN A 423 24.18 2.89 -41.07
N PHE A 424 24.60 3.83 -41.87
CA PHE A 424 23.88 5.08 -42.14
C PHE A 424 22.49 4.90 -42.72
N LYS A 425 22.26 3.90 -43.58
CA LYS A 425 20.97 3.70 -44.23
C LYS A 425 19.89 3.36 -43.23
N GLU A 426 20.19 2.47 -42.30
CA GLU A 426 19.28 2.05 -41.25
C GLU A 426 19.10 3.15 -40.20
N ALA A 427 20.19 3.84 -39.85
CA ALA A 427 20.15 4.99 -38.95
C ALA A 427 19.18 6.09 -39.41
N PHE A 428 19.15 6.40 -40.70
CA PHE A 428 18.21 7.39 -41.24
C PHE A 428 16.75 6.96 -41.14
N HIS A 429 16.47 5.66 -41.28
CA HIS A 429 15.13 5.12 -41.13
C HIS A 429 14.63 5.28 -39.69
N PHE A 430 15.47 4.91 -38.70
CA PHE A 430 15.10 5.06 -37.29
C PHE A 430 15.01 6.53 -36.85
N LEU A 431 15.90 7.40 -37.38
CA LEU A 431 15.80 8.84 -37.12
C LEU A 431 14.48 9.41 -37.65
N GLU A 432 14.07 9.02 -38.86
CA GLU A 432 12.80 9.45 -39.44
C GLU A 432 11.60 8.98 -38.60
N SER A 433 11.62 7.73 -38.13
CA SER A 433 10.60 7.19 -37.24
C SER A 433 10.52 7.95 -35.92
N GLY A 434 11.63 8.26 -35.28
CA GLY A 434 11.69 9.07 -34.07
C GLY A 434 11.14 10.48 -34.28
N LEU A 435 11.48 11.14 -35.41
CA LEU A 435 10.98 12.46 -35.77
C LEU A 435 9.45 12.48 -36.01
N ILE A 436 8.88 11.38 -36.51
CA ILE A 436 7.44 11.22 -36.68
C ILE A 436 6.74 11.03 -35.32
N LEU A 437 7.32 10.23 -34.42
CA LEU A 437 6.75 9.94 -33.09
C LEU A 437 6.78 11.18 -32.19
N ASP A 438 7.93 11.76 -31.99
CA ASP A 438 8.11 12.97 -31.16
C ASP A 438 9.30 13.80 -31.68
N TYR A 439 8.97 14.87 -32.42
CA TYR A 439 9.99 15.77 -32.98
C TYR A 439 10.87 16.42 -31.91
N ASP A 440 10.31 16.81 -30.76
CA ASP A 440 11.01 17.61 -29.76
C ASP A 440 12.14 16.84 -29.08
N GLN A 441 12.07 15.51 -29.04
CA GLN A 441 13.12 14.67 -28.47
C GLN A 441 14.38 14.58 -29.36
N HIS A 442 14.38 15.11 -30.59
CA HIS A 442 15.58 15.12 -31.43
C HIS A 442 16.79 15.82 -30.78
N VAL A 443 16.56 16.61 -29.74
CA VAL A 443 17.60 17.32 -29.00
C VAL A 443 18.68 16.37 -28.45
N ILE A 444 18.33 15.11 -28.17
CA ILE A 444 19.29 14.07 -27.73
C ILE A 444 20.42 13.85 -28.74
N MET A 445 20.14 14.06 -30.04
CA MET A 445 21.17 13.93 -31.08
C MET A 445 22.35 14.90 -30.87
N PHE A 446 22.11 16.07 -30.25
CA PHE A 446 23.16 17.05 -30.02
C PHE A 446 24.09 16.66 -28.84
N GLU A 447 23.62 15.83 -27.92
CA GLU A 447 24.47 15.30 -26.83
C GLU A 447 25.57 14.40 -27.39
N TYR A 448 25.25 13.55 -28.37
CA TYR A 448 26.17 12.63 -29.01
C TYR A 448 26.92 13.24 -30.20
N PHE A 449 26.33 14.25 -30.85
CA PHE A 449 26.89 14.97 -31.98
C PHE A 449 26.84 16.48 -31.75
N PRO A 450 27.75 17.05 -30.93
CA PRO A 450 27.73 18.50 -30.59
C PRO A 450 27.77 19.43 -31.81
N ASN A 451 28.36 18.96 -32.93
CA ASN A 451 28.45 19.68 -34.19
C ASN A 451 27.48 19.11 -35.27
N LEU A 452 26.30 18.69 -34.85
CA LEU A 452 25.31 18.04 -35.74
C LEU A 452 24.98 18.87 -36.97
N GLU A 453 25.00 20.20 -36.87
CA GLU A 453 24.80 21.14 -37.97
C GLU A 453 25.80 20.94 -39.12
N THR A 454 27.00 20.45 -38.84
CA THR A 454 28.01 20.13 -39.83
C THR A 454 27.74 18.84 -40.60
N GLN A 455 26.91 17.97 -40.01
CA GLN A 455 26.45 16.72 -40.65
C GLN A 455 25.22 16.99 -41.53
N LYS A 456 25.46 17.60 -42.69
CA LYS A 456 24.44 18.16 -43.57
C LYS A 456 23.23 17.25 -43.83
N ALA A 457 23.45 15.94 -43.96
CA ALA A 457 22.38 14.98 -44.28
C ALA A 457 21.40 14.81 -43.12
N ILE A 458 21.94 14.59 -41.91
CA ILE A 458 21.16 14.38 -40.65
C ILE A 458 20.43 15.67 -40.33
N PHE A 459 21.14 16.82 -40.34
CA PHE A 459 20.56 18.11 -40.01
C PHE A 459 19.44 18.48 -41.01
N LYS A 460 19.64 18.21 -42.31
CA LYS A 460 18.59 18.43 -43.32
C LYS A 460 17.36 17.59 -43.05
N LEU A 461 17.51 16.33 -42.68
CA LEU A 461 16.39 15.46 -42.34
C LEU A 461 15.61 16.01 -41.12
N ILE A 462 16.29 16.36 -40.03
CA ILE A 462 15.65 16.95 -38.87
C ILE A 462 14.86 18.22 -39.25
N GLN A 463 15.45 19.11 -40.08
CA GLN A 463 14.80 20.34 -40.52
C GLN A 463 13.53 20.12 -41.40
N GLN A 464 13.45 18.98 -42.07
CA GLN A 464 12.25 18.64 -42.88
C GLN A 464 11.02 18.32 -42.04
N TYR A 465 11.23 17.85 -40.80
CA TYR A 465 10.16 17.52 -39.87
C TYR A 465 9.83 18.65 -38.89
N LYS A 466 10.58 19.75 -38.95
CA LYS A 466 10.28 20.94 -38.15
C LYS A 466 8.95 21.53 -38.57
N LYS A 467 7.96 21.48 -37.68
CA LYS A 467 6.63 22.09 -37.91
C LYS A 467 6.66 23.60 -37.71
#